data_5cb6b8f345d2e85ed873f620d76e6f10
#
_entry.id   5cb6b8f345d2e85ed873f620d76e6f10
#
_cell.length_a   1.000
_cell.length_b   1.000
_cell.length_c   1.000
_cell.angle_alpha   90.00
_cell.angle_beta   90.00
_cell.angle_gamma   90.00
#
_symmetry.space_group_name_H-M   'P 1'
#
loop_
_entity.id
_entity.type
_entity.pdbx_description
1 polymer ?
#
loop_
_entity_poly.entity_id
_entity_poly.type
_entity_poly.pdbx_seq_one_letter_code
_entity_poly.pdbx_strand_id
1 'polypeptide(L)'
;MPTRTIPGRSETLPIVGLGSTRPVTEIAERGPAHVEAVVRTLVEHGGRVIDTWPRSDANDSAFGEIISAPERRERLFLTINLEQQGAQAGREHFERTLRLYQRERIDLLNVGSLIDLDAQWPNVRSLKDDGRARYIGVTAAQGALYDQLEAFLQREQPDFVEINYSVTEREAERRLLPLCADRGIAVLISRPFMNGAYFERLANVPLPDWAAEFECASWAQFSLQYILANPAVTCVLTETTSAEHMAENALVAFAPVPSPRARKRMRRFIDAV
;
A
#
# COMPACT_ATOMS: atom_id res chain seq x y z
N MET A 1 -3.54 -15.93 4.56
CA MET A 1 -3.90 -15.01 3.45
C MET A 1 -3.18 -15.45 2.18
N PRO A 2 -3.83 -15.50 1.01
CA PRO A 2 -3.19 -15.70 -0.28
C PRO A 2 -2.09 -14.67 -0.55
N THR A 3 -1.10 -15.07 -1.35
CA THR A 3 0.07 -14.25 -1.65
C THR A 3 0.27 -14.11 -3.16
N ARG A 4 1.00 -13.06 -3.57
CA ARG A 4 1.52 -12.87 -4.93
C ARG A 4 3.02 -12.74 -4.91
N THR A 5 3.66 -13.34 -5.90
CA THR A 5 5.11 -13.31 -6.05
C THR A 5 5.58 -11.90 -6.42
N ILE A 6 6.63 -11.42 -5.77
CA ILE A 6 7.35 -10.24 -6.23
C ILE A 6 8.02 -10.61 -7.57
N PRO A 7 7.73 -9.92 -8.68
CA PRO A 7 8.26 -10.28 -9.98
C PRO A 7 9.80 -10.42 -9.97
N GLY A 8 10.30 -11.46 -10.60
CA GLY A 8 11.74 -11.75 -10.64
C GLY A 8 12.37 -12.20 -9.31
N ARG A 9 11.56 -12.49 -8.29
CA ARG A 9 12.01 -12.94 -6.97
C ARG A 9 11.31 -14.23 -6.55
N SER A 10 11.87 -14.95 -5.57
CA SER A 10 11.20 -16.10 -4.92
C SER A 10 10.28 -15.69 -3.79
N GLU A 11 10.36 -14.44 -3.32
CA GLU A 11 9.55 -13.93 -2.24
C GLU A 11 8.13 -13.60 -2.69
N THR A 12 7.16 -13.86 -1.82
CA THR A 12 5.74 -13.55 -2.04
C THR A 12 5.24 -12.54 -1.01
N LEU A 13 4.29 -11.71 -1.36
CA LEU A 13 3.61 -10.80 -0.42
C LEU A 13 2.14 -11.15 -0.29
N PRO A 14 1.55 -11.04 0.92
CA PRO A 14 0.10 -11.08 1.11
C PRO A 14 -0.58 -10.02 0.25
N ILE A 15 -1.76 -10.35 -0.28
CA ILE A 15 -2.45 -9.45 -1.22
C ILE A 15 -3.15 -8.27 -0.56
N VAL A 16 -3.29 -8.28 0.79
CA VAL A 16 -3.82 -7.14 1.58
C VAL A 16 -2.80 -6.73 2.62
N GLY A 17 -2.56 -5.44 2.74
CA GLY A 17 -1.70 -4.77 3.70
C GLY A 17 -2.36 -3.57 4.34
N LEU A 18 -1.60 -2.83 5.14
CA LEU A 18 -2.03 -1.65 5.90
C LEU A 18 -1.30 -0.40 5.41
N GLY A 19 -2.06 0.63 5.02
CA GLY A 19 -1.58 2.02 4.98
C GLY A 19 -1.66 2.60 6.39
N SER A 20 -0.54 3.01 6.96
CA SER A 20 -0.47 3.36 8.38
C SER A 20 -0.54 4.85 8.67
N THR A 21 -0.72 5.71 7.66
CA THR A 21 -0.64 7.17 7.86
C THR A 21 -1.65 7.65 8.88
N ARG A 22 -2.91 7.45 8.62
CA ARG A 22 -3.99 7.92 9.51
C ARG A 22 -3.97 7.23 10.87
N PRO A 23 -3.93 5.88 10.99
CA PRO A 23 -3.96 5.23 12.30
C PRO A 23 -2.81 5.69 13.20
N VAL A 24 -1.60 5.86 12.66
CA VAL A 24 -0.45 6.29 13.46
C VAL A 24 -0.52 7.79 13.77
N THR A 25 -1.04 8.63 12.88
CA THR A 25 -1.23 10.06 13.18
C THR A 25 -2.20 10.27 14.34
N GLU A 26 -3.23 9.44 14.47
CA GLU A 26 -4.21 9.50 15.55
C GLU A 26 -3.66 9.02 16.93
N ILE A 27 -2.42 8.50 17.00
CA ILE A 27 -1.80 8.09 18.28
C ILE A 27 -1.72 9.24 19.27
N ALA A 28 -1.43 10.45 18.79
CA ALA A 28 -1.34 11.65 19.65
C ALA A 28 -2.65 11.95 20.40
N GLU A 29 -3.79 11.61 19.82
CA GLU A 29 -5.13 11.89 20.39
C GLU A 29 -5.71 10.67 21.10
N ARG A 30 -5.49 9.47 20.59
CA ARG A 30 -6.18 8.23 21.00
C ARG A 30 -5.28 7.25 21.76
N GLY A 31 -3.98 7.51 21.80
CA GLY A 31 -2.98 6.55 22.27
C GLY A 31 -2.72 5.41 21.28
N PRO A 32 -1.71 4.56 21.52
CA PRO A 32 -1.23 3.56 20.56
C PRO A 32 -2.10 2.29 20.47
N ALA A 33 -2.99 2.03 21.42
CA ALA A 33 -3.72 0.76 21.54
C ALA A 33 -4.57 0.41 20.30
N HIS A 34 -5.17 1.41 19.64
CA HIS A 34 -5.95 1.17 18.43
C HIS A 34 -5.06 0.72 17.25
N VAL A 35 -3.85 1.30 17.12
CA VAL A 35 -2.88 0.90 16.08
C VAL A 35 -2.39 -0.51 16.34
N GLU A 36 -2.08 -0.82 17.60
CA GLU A 36 -1.68 -2.17 18.00
C GLU A 36 -2.75 -3.20 17.65
N ALA A 37 -4.02 -2.90 17.92
CA ALA A 37 -5.14 -3.78 17.58
C ALA A 37 -5.25 -3.98 16.06
N VAL A 38 -5.12 -2.93 15.25
CA VAL A 38 -5.14 -3.01 13.78
C VAL A 38 -3.98 -3.86 13.24
N VAL A 39 -2.75 -3.61 13.71
CA VAL A 39 -1.56 -4.37 13.28
C VAL A 39 -1.67 -5.84 13.69
N ARG A 40 -2.14 -6.12 14.89
CA ARG A 40 -2.38 -7.49 15.37
C ARG A 40 -3.39 -8.20 14.47
N THR A 41 -4.54 -7.57 14.19
CA THR A 41 -5.58 -8.13 13.32
C THR A 41 -5.06 -8.41 11.91
N LEU A 42 -4.27 -7.50 11.32
CA LEU A 42 -3.61 -7.74 10.04
C LEU A 42 -2.76 -9.03 10.07
N VAL A 43 -1.92 -9.18 11.09
CA VAL A 43 -1.01 -10.33 11.23
C VAL A 43 -1.78 -11.63 11.50
N GLU A 44 -2.81 -11.61 12.32
CA GLU A 44 -3.69 -12.76 12.60
C GLU A 44 -4.37 -13.29 11.34
N HIS A 45 -4.72 -12.41 10.39
CA HIS A 45 -5.28 -12.80 9.08
C HIS A 45 -4.20 -13.14 8.04
N GLY A 46 -2.91 -13.15 8.41
CA GLY A 46 -1.79 -13.51 7.54
C GLY A 46 -1.29 -12.35 6.66
N GLY A 47 -1.71 -11.12 6.93
CA GLY A 47 -1.12 -9.93 6.33
C GLY A 47 0.21 -9.57 6.99
N ARG A 48 1.09 -8.86 6.27
CA ARG A 48 2.39 -8.43 6.83
C ARG A 48 2.95 -7.15 6.24
N VAL A 49 2.35 -6.63 5.16
CA VAL A 49 2.81 -5.39 4.50
C VAL A 49 2.23 -4.19 5.22
N ILE A 50 3.08 -3.28 5.66
CA ILE A 50 2.69 -2.00 6.25
C ILE A 50 3.46 -0.88 5.57
N ASP A 51 2.72 0.01 4.92
CA ASP A 51 3.28 1.23 4.34
C ASP A 51 3.37 2.35 5.36
N THR A 52 4.47 3.11 5.32
CA THR A 52 4.70 4.22 6.27
C THR A 52 5.13 5.49 5.54
N TRP A 53 4.60 6.62 6.00
CA TRP A 53 4.92 7.96 5.53
C TRP A 53 5.53 8.80 6.66
N PRO A 54 6.30 9.86 6.34
CA PRO A 54 6.90 10.73 7.37
C PRO A 54 5.85 11.32 8.32
N ARG A 55 6.11 11.23 9.63
CA ARG A 55 5.24 11.72 10.70
C ARG A 55 6.07 12.38 11.80
N SER A 56 5.43 12.76 12.91
CA SER A 56 6.15 13.24 14.09
C SER A 56 6.95 12.13 14.76
N ASP A 57 8.08 12.49 15.41
CA ASP A 57 8.93 11.55 16.14
C ASP A 57 8.18 10.79 17.23
N ALA A 58 7.26 11.46 17.91
CA ALA A 58 6.48 10.85 18.99
C ALA A 58 5.57 9.74 18.45
N ASN A 59 4.88 9.99 17.32
CA ASN A 59 4.03 9.00 16.69
C ASN A 59 4.86 7.84 16.09
N ASP A 60 5.97 8.15 15.44
CA ASP A 60 6.85 7.12 14.87
C ASP A 60 7.56 6.30 15.94
N SER A 61 7.91 6.88 17.09
CA SER A 61 8.46 6.14 18.24
C SER A 61 7.43 5.15 18.81
N ALA A 62 6.22 5.61 19.07
CA ALA A 62 5.15 4.75 19.58
C ALA A 62 4.79 3.64 18.57
N PHE A 63 4.76 3.96 17.27
CA PHE A 63 4.56 2.97 16.23
C PHE A 63 5.72 1.97 16.15
N GLY A 64 6.96 2.45 16.32
CA GLY A 64 8.17 1.64 16.38
C GLY A 64 8.10 0.56 17.46
N GLU A 65 7.58 0.87 18.64
CA GLU A 65 7.35 -0.09 19.71
C GLU A 65 6.37 -1.19 19.30
N ILE A 66 5.27 -0.81 18.62
CA ILE A 66 4.25 -1.74 18.14
C ILE A 66 4.83 -2.72 17.12
N ILE A 67 5.52 -2.22 16.08
CA ILE A 67 6.02 -3.05 14.97
C ILE A 67 7.28 -3.84 15.32
N SER A 68 7.97 -3.46 16.39
CA SER A 68 9.20 -4.12 16.83
C SER A 68 9.00 -5.09 17.99
N ALA A 69 7.75 -5.30 18.43
CA ALA A 69 7.43 -6.36 19.36
C ALA A 69 7.93 -7.72 18.84
N PRO A 70 8.52 -8.57 19.70
CA PRO A 70 9.22 -9.79 19.30
C PRO A 70 8.40 -10.71 18.37
N GLU A 71 7.10 -10.84 18.61
CA GLU A 71 6.20 -11.69 17.83
C GLU A 71 5.89 -11.15 16.42
N ARG A 72 6.22 -9.87 16.15
CA ARG A 72 5.92 -9.16 14.88
C ARG A 72 7.17 -8.77 14.11
N ARG A 73 8.27 -8.50 14.82
CA ARG A 73 9.48 -7.88 14.27
C ARG A 73 9.95 -8.52 12.95
N GLU A 74 10.11 -9.84 12.94
CA GLU A 74 10.63 -10.59 11.79
C GLU A 74 9.54 -10.97 10.76
N ARG A 75 8.28 -10.70 11.07
CA ARG A 75 7.15 -11.09 10.22
C ARG A 75 6.69 -9.98 9.32
N LEU A 76 6.89 -8.72 9.72
CA LEU A 76 6.40 -7.56 8.99
C LEU A 76 7.31 -7.21 7.81
N PHE A 77 6.69 -6.83 6.71
CA PHE A 77 7.31 -6.18 5.56
C PHE A 77 6.97 -4.69 5.63
N LEU A 78 7.96 -3.86 5.92
CA LEU A 78 7.78 -2.44 6.18
C LEU A 78 8.29 -1.61 5.01
N THR A 79 7.58 -0.53 4.70
CA THR A 79 8.06 0.48 3.76
C THR A 79 8.47 1.76 4.47
N ILE A 80 9.34 2.55 3.85
CA ILE A 80 9.62 3.96 4.20
C ILE A 80 9.51 4.79 2.93
N ASN A 81 8.83 5.92 3.01
CA ASN A 81 8.68 6.87 1.91
C ASN A 81 9.50 8.13 2.20
N LEU A 82 10.47 8.46 1.33
CA LEU A 82 11.27 9.68 1.42
C LEU A 82 10.60 10.81 0.66
N GLU A 83 10.27 11.90 1.34
CA GLU A 83 9.69 13.11 0.76
C GLU A 83 10.56 14.37 1.00
N GLN A 84 11.83 14.16 1.32
CA GLN A 84 12.77 15.24 1.59
C GLN A 84 13.38 15.78 0.30
N GLN A 85 13.67 17.09 0.28
CA GLN A 85 14.49 17.71 -0.76
C GLN A 85 15.98 17.47 -0.46
N GLY A 86 16.73 16.98 -1.43
CA GLY A 86 18.16 16.68 -1.32
C GLY A 86 18.49 15.31 -0.71
N ALA A 87 19.49 14.65 -1.25
CA ALA A 87 19.91 13.31 -0.85
C ALA A 87 20.32 13.24 0.63
N GLN A 88 20.98 14.28 1.16
CA GLN A 88 21.42 14.31 2.55
C GLN A 88 20.21 14.30 3.51
N ALA A 89 19.22 15.16 3.27
CA ALA A 89 18.01 15.19 4.10
C ALA A 89 17.21 13.88 4.03
N GLY A 90 17.19 13.24 2.84
CA GLY A 90 16.61 11.90 2.68
C GLY A 90 17.33 10.85 3.53
N ARG A 91 18.68 10.84 3.55
CA ARG A 91 19.45 9.93 4.39
C ARG A 91 19.23 10.18 5.88
N GLU A 92 19.23 11.43 6.31
CA GLU A 92 18.97 11.79 7.70
C GLU A 92 17.59 11.34 8.17
N HIS A 93 16.57 11.55 7.31
CA HIS A 93 15.22 11.06 7.58
C HIS A 93 15.18 9.53 7.66
N PHE A 94 15.80 8.83 6.72
CA PHE A 94 15.87 7.37 6.71
C PHE A 94 16.51 6.81 7.98
N GLU A 95 17.69 7.31 8.35
CA GLU A 95 18.41 6.87 9.57
C GLU A 95 17.62 7.16 10.84
N ARG A 96 16.96 8.33 10.89
CA ARG A 96 16.07 8.68 12.00
C ARG A 96 14.89 7.71 12.10
N THR A 97 14.23 7.43 10.99
CA THR A 97 13.08 6.52 10.96
C THR A 97 13.48 5.10 11.37
N LEU A 98 14.62 4.59 10.89
CA LEU A 98 15.13 3.29 11.32
C LEU A 98 15.35 3.22 12.84
N ARG A 99 15.93 4.29 13.44
CA ARG A 99 16.10 4.34 14.91
C ARG A 99 14.76 4.30 15.64
N LEU A 100 13.78 5.11 15.19
CA LEU A 100 12.45 5.15 15.81
C LEU A 100 11.72 3.81 15.66
N TYR A 101 11.90 3.12 14.53
CA TYR A 101 11.32 1.80 14.27
C TYR A 101 12.15 0.65 14.86
N GLN A 102 13.27 0.94 15.55
CA GLN A 102 14.17 -0.04 16.13
C GLN A 102 14.63 -1.08 15.10
N ARG A 103 14.97 -0.63 13.88
CA ARG A 103 15.39 -1.47 12.74
C ARG A 103 16.81 -1.08 12.31
N GLU A 104 17.54 -2.05 11.74
CA GLU A 104 18.83 -1.82 11.11
C GLU A 104 18.70 -1.63 9.59
N ARG A 105 17.65 -2.20 9.01
CA ARG A 105 17.30 -2.12 7.59
C ARG A 105 15.80 -2.11 7.40
N ILE A 106 15.36 -1.69 6.22
CA ILE A 106 13.96 -1.70 5.82
C ILE A 106 13.72 -2.69 4.67
N ASP A 107 12.50 -3.16 4.52
CA ASP A 107 12.15 -4.04 3.41
C ASP A 107 12.03 -3.27 2.10
N LEU A 108 11.29 -2.16 2.07
CA LEU A 108 11.12 -1.33 0.89
C LEU A 108 11.35 0.15 1.21
N LEU A 109 12.26 0.77 0.47
CA LEU A 109 12.54 2.21 0.53
C LEU A 109 12.06 2.88 -0.75
N ASN A 110 11.10 3.79 -0.64
CA ASN A 110 10.54 4.52 -1.78
C ASN A 110 11.00 5.96 -1.84
N VAL A 111 11.11 6.50 -3.04
CA VAL A 111 11.03 7.95 -3.26
C VAL A 111 9.54 8.32 -3.25
N GLY A 112 9.12 9.01 -2.19
CA GLY A 112 7.72 9.37 -1.96
C GLY A 112 7.26 10.48 -2.91
N SER A 113 6.07 10.31 -3.50
CA SER A 113 5.43 11.31 -4.37
C SER A 113 6.33 11.84 -5.50
N LEU A 114 7.34 11.05 -5.93
CA LEU A 114 8.39 11.43 -6.88
C LEU A 114 9.14 12.74 -6.51
N ILE A 115 9.16 13.10 -5.23
CA ILE A 115 9.79 14.34 -4.76
C ILE A 115 11.31 14.25 -4.93
N ASP A 116 11.86 15.25 -5.58
CA ASP A 116 13.31 15.38 -5.84
C ASP A 116 13.94 14.08 -6.38
N LEU A 117 13.26 13.49 -7.35
CA LEU A 117 13.58 12.16 -7.88
C LEU A 117 15.03 12.05 -8.35
N ASP A 118 15.58 13.10 -8.96
CA ASP A 118 16.96 13.11 -9.49
C ASP A 118 18.02 13.02 -8.39
N ALA A 119 17.75 13.59 -7.19
CA ALA A 119 18.64 13.47 -6.05
C ALA A 119 18.34 12.21 -5.21
N GLN A 120 17.05 11.86 -5.05
CA GLN A 120 16.64 10.76 -4.18
C GLN A 120 16.83 9.38 -4.83
N TRP A 121 16.66 9.23 -6.15
CA TRP A 121 16.79 7.93 -6.77
C TRP A 121 18.20 7.32 -6.66
N PRO A 122 19.29 8.06 -6.94
CA PRO A 122 20.65 7.58 -6.66
C PRO A 122 20.87 7.30 -5.18
N ASN A 123 20.26 8.08 -4.27
CA ASN A 123 20.35 7.89 -2.84
C ASN A 123 19.73 6.54 -2.39
N VAL A 124 18.50 6.24 -2.81
CA VAL A 124 17.84 4.96 -2.43
C VAL A 124 18.55 3.76 -3.05
N ARG A 125 19.12 3.89 -4.26
CA ARG A 125 19.97 2.86 -4.87
C ARG A 125 21.21 2.58 -4.03
N SER A 126 21.92 3.61 -3.60
CA SER A 126 23.09 3.46 -2.72
C SER A 126 22.72 2.77 -1.41
N LEU A 127 21.60 3.13 -0.78
CA LEU A 127 21.12 2.49 0.45
C LEU A 127 20.75 1.02 0.24
N LYS A 128 20.26 0.64 -0.95
CA LYS A 128 20.05 -0.76 -1.31
C LYS A 128 21.37 -1.49 -1.49
N ASP A 129 22.34 -0.91 -2.19
CA ASP A 129 23.67 -1.50 -2.41
C ASP A 129 24.42 -1.71 -1.08
N ASP A 130 24.22 -0.80 -0.12
CA ASP A 130 24.74 -0.89 1.25
C ASP A 130 23.99 -1.93 2.12
N GLY A 131 22.95 -2.60 1.59
CA GLY A 131 22.14 -3.58 2.31
C GLY A 131 21.17 -2.99 3.35
N ARG A 132 20.99 -1.64 3.35
CA ARG A 132 20.11 -0.93 4.27
C ARG A 132 18.63 -0.96 3.84
N ALA A 133 18.37 -1.18 2.56
CA ALA A 133 17.06 -1.47 2.02
C ALA A 133 17.11 -2.75 1.18
N ARG A 134 16.11 -3.64 1.33
CA ARG A 134 16.04 -4.89 0.55
C ARG A 134 15.53 -4.63 -0.86
N TYR A 135 14.53 -3.76 -0.97
CA TYR A 135 13.89 -3.33 -2.20
C TYR A 135 13.84 -1.81 -2.25
N ILE A 136 13.77 -1.27 -3.47
CA ILE A 136 13.58 0.16 -3.70
C ILE A 136 12.43 0.40 -4.66
N GLY A 137 11.77 1.53 -4.48
CA GLY A 137 10.61 1.89 -5.28
C GLY A 137 10.36 3.38 -5.37
N VAL A 138 9.23 3.70 -5.98
CA VAL A 138 8.72 5.06 -6.09
C VAL A 138 7.21 5.06 -5.82
N THR A 139 6.69 6.18 -5.33
CA THR A 139 5.25 6.34 -5.13
C THR A 139 4.68 7.49 -5.94
N ALA A 140 3.48 7.28 -6.50
CA ALA A 140 2.70 8.27 -7.22
C ALA A 140 1.21 8.07 -6.93
N ALA A 141 0.79 8.48 -5.73
CA ALA A 141 -0.59 8.29 -5.24
C ALA A 141 -1.60 9.32 -5.79
N GLN A 142 -1.27 9.98 -6.89
CA GLN A 142 -2.12 10.95 -7.58
C GLN A 142 -1.93 10.85 -9.10
N GLY A 143 -3.03 10.85 -9.85
CA GLY A 143 -3.01 10.75 -11.31
C GLY A 143 -2.18 11.83 -12.02
N ALA A 144 -2.06 13.03 -11.42
CA ALA A 144 -1.22 14.11 -11.93
C ALA A 144 0.27 13.74 -12.04
N LEU A 145 0.74 12.74 -11.30
CA LEU A 145 2.13 12.26 -11.32
C LEU A 145 2.38 11.14 -12.34
N TYR A 146 1.35 10.64 -13.00
CA TYR A 146 1.45 9.42 -13.82
C TYR A 146 2.33 9.59 -15.05
N ASP A 147 2.32 10.75 -15.72
CA ASP A 147 3.20 11.00 -16.86
C ASP A 147 4.67 11.05 -16.43
N GLN A 148 4.96 11.67 -15.28
CA GLN A 148 6.31 11.68 -14.70
C GLN A 148 6.75 10.26 -14.28
N LEU A 149 5.88 9.51 -13.65
CA LEU A 149 6.14 8.13 -13.28
C LEU A 149 6.42 7.26 -14.51
N GLU A 150 5.61 7.36 -15.55
CA GLU A 150 5.81 6.60 -16.77
C GLU A 150 7.16 6.93 -17.43
N ALA A 151 7.50 8.23 -17.54
CA ALA A 151 8.80 8.66 -18.06
C ALA A 151 9.97 8.14 -17.21
N PHE A 152 9.80 8.07 -15.90
CA PHE A 152 10.79 7.46 -15.00
C PHE A 152 10.91 5.96 -15.26
N LEU A 153 9.80 5.24 -15.33
CA LEU A 153 9.79 3.80 -15.56
C LEU A 153 10.34 3.40 -16.93
N GLN A 154 10.36 4.26 -17.91
CA GLN A 154 11.02 3.99 -19.19
C GLN A 154 12.55 3.95 -19.09
N ARG A 155 13.13 4.68 -18.13
CA ARG A 155 14.58 4.82 -17.95
C ARG A 155 15.14 3.95 -16.82
N GLU A 156 14.34 3.77 -15.75
CA GLU A 156 14.74 3.11 -14.52
C GLU A 156 13.84 1.90 -14.24
N GLN A 157 14.36 0.96 -13.48
CA GLN A 157 13.61 -0.24 -13.09
C GLN A 157 13.61 -0.41 -11.57
N PRO A 158 12.66 0.23 -10.87
CA PRO A 158 12.45 -0.02 -9.46
C PRO A 158 11.95 -1.45 -9.21
N ASP A 159 12.13 -1.97 -8.00
CA ASP A 159 11.52 -3.25 -7.60
C ASP A 159 10.01 -3.09 -7.41
N PHE A 160 9.58 -1.91 -6.92
CA PHE A 160 8.19 -1.60 -6.60
C PHE A 160 7.74 -0.24 -7.12
N VAL A 161 6.46 -0.17 -7.40
CA VAL A 161 5.73 1.09 -7.62
C VAL A 161 4.50 1.09 -6.72
N GLU A 162 4.25 2.21 -6.04
CA GLU A 162 3.00 2.41 -5.32
C GLU A 162 2.18 3.49 -6.02
N ILE A 163 0.93 3.17 -6.36
CA ILE A 163 0.03 4.06 -7.08
C ILE A 163 -1.39 4.00 -6.50
N ASN A 164 -2.17 5.08 -6.67
CA ASN A 164 -3.59 5.02 -6.38
C ASN A 164 -4.32 4.23 -7.47
N TYR A 165 -5.25 3.41 -7.04
CA TYR A 165 -6.13 2.66 -7.92
C TYR A 165 -7.35 2.16 -7.15
N SER A 166 -8.53 2.36 -7.73
CA SER A 166 -9.79 1.91 -7.15
C SER A 166 -10.80 1.58 -8.25
N VAL A 167 -11.99 1.13 -7.86
CA VAL A 167 -13.09 0.93 -8.81
C VAL A 167 -13.59 2.24 -9.45
N THR A 168 -13.28 3.39 -8.86
CA THR A 168 -13.61 4.73 -9.35
C THR A 168 -12.43 5.44 -10.01
N GLU A 169 -11.22 5.34 -9.45
CA GLU A 169 -9.97 5.88 -10.01
C GLU A 169 -9.25 4.79 -10.80
N ARG A 170 -9.49 4.69 -12.11
CA ARG A 170 -9.01 3.58 -12.96
C ARG A 170 -7.95 3.97 -13.98
N GLU A 171 -7.41 5.16 -13.89
CA GLU A 171 -6.47 5.67 -14.89
C GLU A 171 -5.22 4.79 -15.03
N ALA A 172 -4.74 4.21 -13.90
CA ALA A 172 -3.62 3.28 -13.88
C ALA A 172 -3.81 2.06 -14.81
N GLU A 173 -5.05 1.63 -15.08
CA GLU A 173 -5.34 0.50 -15.97
C GLU A 173 -4.94 0.75 -17.43
N ARG A 174 -4.84 2.00 -17.85
CA ARG A 174 -4.59 2.35 -19.24
C ARG A 174 -3.14 2.10 -19.63
N ARG A 175 -2.20 2.47 -18.78
CA ARG A 175 -0.77 2.44 -19.10
C ARG A 175 0.10 1.88 -17.98
N LEU A 176 -0.05 2.36 -16.74
CA LEU A 176 0.88 2.04 -15.66
C LEU A 176 0.83 0.57 -15.20
N LEU A 177 -0.35 0.01 -14.97
CA LEU A 177 -0.49 -1.39 -14.56
C LEU A 177 0.04 -2.36 -15.65
N PRO A 178 -0.31 -2.19 -16.96
CA PRO A 178 0.31 -2.96 -18.03
C PRO A 178 1.84 -2.77 -18.10
N LEU A 179 2.35 -1.54 -18.02
CA LEU A 179 3.77 -1.26 -18.06
C LEU A 179 4.54 -1.94 -16.90
N CYS A 180 4.00 -1.89 -15.69
CA CYS A 180 4.59 -2.56 -14.53
C CYS A 180 4.60 -4.08 -14.72
N ALA A 181 3.51 -4.67 -15.23
CA ALA A 181 3.44 -6.10 -15.52
C ALA A 181 4.48 -6.52 -16.57
N ASP A 182 4.59 -5.80 -17.69
CA ASP A 182 5.53 -6.07 -18.78
C ASP A 182 7.00 -5.96 -18.32
N ARG A 183 7.27 -5.05 -17.40
CA ARG A 183 8.61 -4.79 -16.86
C ARG A 183 8.95 -5.63 -15.62
N GLY A 184 8.02 -6.41 -15.12
CA GLY A 184 8.24 -7.22 -13.91
C GLY A 184 8.45 -6.36 -12.66
N ILE A 185 7.66 -5.30 -12.50
CA ILE A 185 7.68 -4.39 -11.34
C ILE A 185 6.50 -4.73 -10.44
N ALA A 186 6.74 -4.92 -9.14
CA ALA A 186 5.68 -5.16 -8.17
C ALA A 186 4.85 -3.89 -7.92
N VAL A 187 3.53 -4.04 -7.80
CA VAL A 187 2.62 -2.90 -7.61
C VAL A 187 1.92 -2.98 -6.27
N LEU A 188 2.12 -1.96 -5.44
CA LEU A 188 1.32 -1.68 -4.25
C LEU A 188 0.24 -0.68 -4.61
N ILE A 189 -0.97 -0.91 -4.13
CA ILE A 189 -2.10 0.01 -4.37
C ILE A 189 -2.39 0.76 -3.09
N SER A 190 -2.26 2.08 -3.14
CA SER A 190 -2.73 3.00 -2.10
C SER A 190 -4.10 3.60 -2.45
N ARG A 191 -4.75 4.20 -1.46
CA ARG A 191 -6.03 4.92 -1.58
C ARG A 191 -7.17 4.11 -2.24
N PRO A 192 -7.38 2.83 -1.89
CA PRO A 192 -8.40 1.98 -2.50
C PRO A 192 -9.83 2.51 -2.32
N PHE A 193 -10.02 3.44 -1.38
CA PHE A 193 -11.28 4.07 -1.01
C PHE A 193 -11.27 5.59 -1.18
N MET A 194 -10.31 6.16 -1.95
CA MET A 194 -10.21 7.59 -2.22
C MET A 194 -10.23 8.47 -0.95
N ASN A 195 -9.52 8.04 0.11
CA ASN A 195 -9.51 8.68 1.43
C ASN A 195 -10.93 8.85 2.05
N GLY A 196 -11.85 7.94 1.76
CA GLY A 196 -13.22 7.96 2.27
C GLY A 196 -14.27 8.50 1.30
N ALA A 197 -13.91 9.29 0.30
CA ALA A 197 -14.85 9.87 -0.67
C ALA A 197 -15.67 8.80 -1.43
N TYR A 198 -15.12 7.60 -1.58
CA TYR A 198 -15.83 6.46 -2.13
C TYR A 198 -17.08 6.09 -1.31
N PHE A 199 -16.96 6.07 0.00
CA PHE A 199 -18.08 5.73 0.91
C PHE A 199 -19.12 6.85 0.97
N GLU A 200 -18.68 8.12 0.96
CA GLU A 200 -19.57 9.27 0.92
C GLU A 200 -20.45 9.23 -0.34
N ARG A 201 -19.85 8.96 -1.50
CA ARG A 201 -20.56 8.82 -2.78
C ARG A 201 -21.61 7.71 -2.75
N LEU A 202 -21.36 6.59 -2.06
CA LEU A 202 -22.20 5.41 -2.03
C LEU A 202 -23.08 5.28 -0.77
N ALA A 203 -23.13 6.31 0.09
CA ALA A 203 -23.80 6.25 1.38
C ALA A 203 -25.30 5.83 1.30
N ASN A 204 -25.98 6.18 0.21
CA ASN A 204 -27.40 5.86 -0.02
C ASN A 204 -27.61 4.85 -1.17
N VAL A 205 -26.57 4.21 -1.64
CA VAL A 205 -26.63 3.21 -2.71
C VAL A 205 -26.56 1.82 -2.08
N PRO A 206 -27.59 0.98 -2.25
CA PRO A 206 -27.52 -0.39 -1.75
C PRO A 206 -26.49 -1.19 -2.55
N LEU A 207 -25.79 -2.09 -1.85
CA LEU A 207 -24.92 -3.05 -2.53
C LEU A 207 -25.78 -3.94 -3.43
N PRO A 208 -25.40 -4.18 -4.70
CA PRO A 208 -26.22 -4.99 -5.58
C PRO A 208 -26.21 -6.46 -5.14
N ASP A 209 -27.35 -7.16 -5.22
CA ASP A 209 -27.51 -8.55 -4.76
C ASP A 209 -26.41 -9.49 -5.29
N TRP A 210 -25.97 -9.28 -6.53
CA TRP A 210 -24.94 -10.10 -7.16
C TRP A 210 -23.53 -9.88 -6.57
N ALA A 211 -23.33 -8.88 -5.70
CA ALA A 211 -22.06 -8.72 -4.97
C ALA A 211 -21.78 -9.92 -4.07
N ALA A 212 -22.83 -10.65 -3.64
CA ALA A 212 -22.73 -11.89 -2.89
C ALA A 212 -22.00 -13.01 -3.68
N GLU A 213 -21.95 -12.96 -5.02
CA GLU A 213 -21.16 -13.89 -5.84
C GLU A 213 -19.66 -13.85 -5.50
N PHE A 214 -19.20 -12.74 -4.91
CA PHE A 214 -17.81 -12.50 -4.49
C PHE A 214 -17.68 -12.31 -2.98
N GLU A 215 -18.66 -12.77 -2.23
CA GLU A 215 -18.72 -12.66 -0.76
C GLU A 215 -18.57 -11.20 -0.26
N CYS A 216 -19.00 -10.23 -1.07
CA CYS A 216 -19.00 -8.83 -0.68
C CYS A 216 -20.23 -8.51 0.17
N ALA A 217 -20.02 -8.21 1.45
CA ALA A 217 -21.03 -7.72 2.39
C ALA A 217 -20.98 -6.19 2.56
N SER A 218 -19.97 -5.53 2.02
CA SER A 218 -19.80 -4.09 2.10
C SER A 218 -19.20 -3.47 0.84
N TRP A 219 -19.31 -2.14 0.74
CA TRP A 219 -18.66 -1.38 -0.33
C TRP A 219 -17.14 -1.44 -0.27
N ALA A 220 -16.56 -1.59 0.92
CA ALA A 220 -15.11 -1.79 1.08
C ALA A 220 -14.68 -3.09 0.39
N GLN A 221 -15.32 -4.19 0.69
CA GLN A 221 -15.06 -5.49 0.07
C GLN A 221 -15.28 -5.46 -1.44
N PHE A 222 -16.32 -4.77 -1.91
CA PHE A 222 -16.58 -4.61 -3.34
C PHE A 222 -15.42 -3.89 -4.06
N SER A 223 -14.93 -2.77 -3.51
CA SER A 223 -13.77 -2.06 -4.10
C SER A 223 -12.52 -2.93 -4.10
N LEU A 224 -12.23 -3.60 -2.99
CA LEU A 224 -11.04 -4.44 -2.86
C LEU A 224 -11.08 -5.64 -3.83
N GLN A 225 -12.22 -6.28 -4.01
CA GLN A 225 -12.40 -7.36 -4.99
C GLN A 225 -12.13 -6.87 -6.43
N TYR A 226 -12.59 -5.66 -6.77
CA TYR A 226 -12.29 -5.07 -8.07
C TYR A 226 -10.79 -4.87 -8.30
N ILE A 227 -10.08 -4.35 -7.28
CA ILE A 227 -8.65 -4.10 -7.33
C ILE A 227 -7.87 -5.42 -7.42
N LEU A 228 -8.17 -6.36 -6.53
CA LEU A 228 -7.47 -7.64 -6.44
C LEU A 228 -7.72 -8.57 -7.64
N ALA A 229 -8.81 -8.35 -8.39
CA ALA A 229 -9.05 -9.04 -9.66
C ALA A 229 -8.12 -8.59 -10.80
N ASN A 230 -7.30 -7.55 -10.60
CA ASN A 230 -6.26 -7.16 -11.55
C ASN A 230 -4.96 -7.93 -11.24
N PRO A 231 -4.45 -8.76 -12.17
CA PRO A 231 -3.26 -9.59 -11.92
C PRO A 231 -1.96 -8.79 -11.77
N ALA A 232 -1.91 -7.53 -12.25
CA ALA A 232 -0.75 -6.67 -12.10
C ALA A 232 -0.58 -6.12 -10.65
N VAL A 233 -1.64 -6.16 -9.83
CA VAL A 233 -1.59 -5.70 -8.44
C VAL A 233 -0.89 -6.75 -7.57
N THR A 234 0.13 -6.39 -6.82
CA THR A 234 0.81 -7.28 -5.87
C THR A 234 0.13 -7.27 -4.51
N CYS A 235 -0.13 -6.09 -3.96
CA CYS A 235 -0.77 -5.92 -2.66
C CYS A 235 -1.62 -4.64 -2.65
N VAL A 236 -2.78 -4.65 -2.00
CA VAL A 236 -3.58 -3.45 -1.74
C VAL A 236 -3.40 -3.01 -0.28
N LEU A 237 -3.09 -1.74 -0.09
CA LEU A 237 -2.88 -1.12 1.22
C LEU A 237 -4.18 -0.47 1.66
N THR A 238 -4.84 -1.08 2.64
CA THR A 238 -6.08 -0.54 3.23
C THR A 238 -5.72 0.36 4.41
N GLU A 239 -6.32 1.54 4.49
CA GLU A 239 -6.08 2.45 5.60
C GLU A 239 -7.29 2.45 6.55
N THR A 240 -7.06 2.08 7.80
CA THR A 240 -8.11 2.04 8.82
C THR A 240 -7.55 2.21 10.22
N THR A 241 -8.36 2.80 11.11
CA THR A 241 -8.09 2.95 12.55
C THR A 241 -8.87 1.92 13.40
N SER A 242 -9.65 1.04 12.74
CA SER A 242 -10.49 0.01 13.37
C SER A 242 -9.96 -1.39 13.06
N ALA A 243 -9.75 -2.19 14.10
CA ALA A 243 -9.42 -3.61 13.98
C ALA A 243 -10.53 -4.41 13.27
N GLU A 244 -11.79 -4.04 13.48
CA GLU A 244 -12.94 -4.66 12.82
C GLU A 244 -12.92 -4.42 11.31
N HIS A 245 -12.68 -3.16 10.87
CA HIS A 245 -12.52 -2.87 9.45
C HIS A 245 -11.26 -3.55 8.86
N MET A 246 -10.19 -3.71 9.66
CA MET A 246 -9.01 -4.45 9.18
C MET A 246 -9.32 -5.92 8.95
N ALA A 247 -10.07 -6.56 9.85
CA ALA A 247 -10.55 -7.93 9.69
C ALA A 247 -11.44 -8.07 8.44
N GLU A 248 -12.41 -7.18 8.28
CA GLU A 248 -13.29 -7.12 7.11
C GLU A 248 -12.49 -7.00 5.80
N ASN A 249 -11.54 -6.08 5.74
CA ASN A 249 -10.68 -5.89 4.58
C ASN A 249 -9.81 -7.13 4.28
N ALA A 250 -9.29 -7.78 5.33
CA ALA A 250 -8.46 -8.97 5.18
C ALA A 250 -9.24 -10.19 4.66
N LEU A 251 -10.51 -10.31 5.02
CA LEU A 251 -11.38 -11.42 4.58
C LEU A 251 -11.59 -11.46 3.07
N VAL A 252 -11.51 -10.30 2.38
CA VAL A 252 -11.59 -10.23 0.91
C VAL A 252 -10.59 -11.15 0.22
N ALA A 253 -9.44 -11.37 0.84
CA ALA A 253 -8.39 -12.20 0.29
C ALA A 253 -8.78 -13.68 0.10
N PHE A 254 -9.80 -14.15 0.83
CA PHE A 254 -10.25 -15.55 0.82
C PHE A 254 -11.48 -15.78 -0.03
N ALA A 255 -12.12 -14.71 -0.48
CA ALA A 255 -13.33 -14.76 -1.31
C ALA A 255 -13.01 -15.06 -2.79
N PRO A 256 -13.99 -15.52 -3.58
CA PRO A 256 -13.82 -15.77 -5.01
C PRO A 256 -13.39 -14.52 -5.78
N VAL A 257 -12.32 -14.62 -6.58
CA VAL A 257 -11.81 -13.50 -7.37
C VAL A 257 -12.74 -13.24 -8.58
N PRO A 258 -13.21 -11.98 -8.79
CA PRO A 258 -14.03 -11.63 -9.93
C PRO A 258 -13.36 -11.91 -11.28
N SER A 259 -14.07 -12.58 -12.18
CA SER A 259 -13.62 -12.77 -13.57
C SER A 259 -13.53 -11.41 -14.31
N PRO A 260 -12.84 -11.32 -15.46
CA PRO A 260 -12.81 -10.09 -16.27
C PRO A 260 -14.21 -9.58 -16.65
N ARG A 261 -15.18 -10.50 -16.88
CA ARG A 261 -16.58 -10.14 -17.15
C ARG A 261 -17.26 -9.55 -15.93
N ALA A 262 -17.06 -10.16 -14.76
CA ALA A 262 -17.59 -9.68 -13.48
C ALA A 262 -16.99 -8.31 -13.11
N ARG A 263 -15.69 -8.14 -13.25
CA ARG A 263 -15.00 -6.87 -13.04
C ARG A 263 -15.55 -5.75 -13.96
N LYS A 264 -15.88 -6.06 -15.21
CA LYS A 264 -16.56 -5.12 -16.12
C LYS A 264 -17.99 -4.78 -15.64
N ARG A 265 -18.71 -5.74 -15.04
CA ARG A 265 -20.03 -5.51 -14.42
C ARG A 265 -19.92 -4.59 -13.22
N MET A 266 -18.93 -4.82 -12.34
CA MET A 266 -18.65 -3.96 -11.18
C MET A 266 -18.39 -2.51 -11.60
N ARG A 267 -17.52 -2.30 -12.58
CA ARG A 267 -17.23 -0.97 -13.13
C ARG A 267 -18.46 -0.26 -13.65
N ARG A 268 -19.26 -0.96 -14.49
CA ARG A 268 -20.49 -0.38 -15.08
C ARG A 268 -21.50 0.03 -14.01
N PHE A 269 -21.61 -0.76 -12.95
CA PHE A 269 -22.48 -0.42 -11.84
C PHE A 269 -22.04 0.88 -11.15
N ILE A 270 -20.77 0.99 -10.82
CA ILE A 270 -20.20 2.19 -10.19
C ILE A 270 -20.28 3.43 -11.11
N ASP A 271 -20.18 3.25 -12.43
CA ASP A 271 -20.28 4.36 -13.39
C ASP A 271 -21.75 4.87 -13.51
N ALA A 272 -22.73 4.07 -13.11
CA ALA A 272 -24.15 4.39 -13.19
C ALA A 272 -24.76 5.02 -11.92
N VAL A 273 -24.03 5.04 -10.80
CA VAL A 273 -24.49 5.53 -9.47
C VAL A 273 -23.67 6.76 -8.94
#